data_13db668f65144317a46be624a488c8b5
#
_entry.id   13db668f65144317a46be624a488c8b5
#
_cell.length_a   1.000
_cell.length_b   1.000
_cell.length_c   1.000
_cell.angle_alpha   90.00
_cell.angle_beta   90.00
_cell.angle_gamma   90.00
#
_symmetry.space_group_name_H-M   'P 1'
#
loop_
_entity.id
_entity.type
_entity.pdbx_description
1 polymer ?
#
loop_
_entity_poly.entity_id
_entity_poly.type
_entity_poly.pdbx_seq_one_letter_code
_entity_poly.pdbx_strand_id
1 'polypeptide(L)'
;MDESINQSGQRLVGRALPNLVFPATDGTTVGLAHDSRSDFVLFVYPRTGQPDHPENADWALIAGAKGCTAESCEFRDLAAEFSLLGLSIYGLSTQDTSYQREAAERLHLSYPLLSDPGVSLGRSLTLPTFDYEGIELYKRSTLVVRDRKIILAQLEITDAATHPRELLAALSMLSRR
;
A
#
# COMPACT_ATOMS: atom_id res chain seq x y z
N MET A 1 -1.56 -14.45 -16.79
CA MET A 1 -0.84 -13.48 -15.93
C MET A 1 -0.29 -12.40 -16.84
N ASP A 2 -0.77 -11.21 -16.70
CA ASP A 2 -0.36 -10.12 -17.58
C ASP A 2 1.10 -9.75 -17.27
N GLU A 3 2.02 -10.09 -18.17
CA GLU A 3 3.46 -9.77 -18.03
C GLU A 3 3.72 -8.26 -17.91
N SER A 4 2.78 -7.43 -18.36
CA SER A 4 2.89 -5.97 -18.30
C SER A 4 2.85 -5.42 -16.87
N ILE A 5 2.15 -6.10 -15.94
CA ILE A 5 2.02 -5.68 -14.54
C ILE A 5 3.34 -5.84 -13.77
N ASN A 6 4.18 -6.78 -14.19
CA ASN A 6 5.44 -7.09 -13.51
C ASN A 6 6.63 -6.21 -13.99
N GLN A 7 6.53 -5.59 -15.16
CA GLN A 7 7.66 -4.84 -15.74
C GLN A 7 7.88 -3.47 -15.07
N SER A 8 6.81 -2.76 -14.69
CA SER A 8 6.93 -1.41 -14.13
C SER A 8 7.62 -1.39 -12.76
N GLY A 9 7.44 -2.44 -11.96
CA GLY A 9 8.06 -2.58 -10.64
C GLY A 9 9.40 -3.31 -10.63
N GLN A 10 9.79 -3.95 -11.73
CA GLN A 10 10.97 -4.82 -11.78
C GLN A 10 12.27 -4.10 -11.38
N ARG A 11 12.40 -2.81 -11.66
CA ARG A 11 13.55 -1.99 -11.27
C ARG A 11 13.73 -1.88 -9.75
N LEU A 12 12.70 -2.16 -8.98
CA LEU A 12 12.72 -2.09 -7.51
C LEU A 12 13.09 -3.42 -6.86
N VAL A 13 12.92 -4.53 -7.58
CA VAL A 13 13.21 -5.86 -7.04
C VAL A 13 14.70 -6.00 -6.69
N GLY A 14 14.97 -6.50 -5.49
CA GLY A 14 16.32 -6.62 -4.93
C GLY A 14 16.84 -5.37 -4.22
N ARG A 15 16.16 -4.22 -4.35
CA ARG A 15 16.55 -3.01 -3.63
C ARG A 15 16.21 -3.10 -2.15
N ALA A 16 17.10 -2.57 -1.32
CA ALA A 16 16.81 -2.36 0.09
C ALA A 16 15.83 -1.19 0.25
N LEU A 17 15.02 -1.24 1.30
CA LEU A 17 14.16 -0.12 1.65
C LEU A 17 14.97 1.07 2.16
N PRO A 18 14.54 2.31 1.88
CA PRO A 18 15.16 3.50 2.43
C PRO A 18 14.96 3.57 3.95
N ASN A 19 15.90 4.21 4.63
CA ASN A 19 15.81 4.45 6.08
C ASN A 19 14.83 5.60 6.36
N LEU A 20 13.54 5.33 6.22
CA LEU A 20 12.45 6.27 6.47
C LEU A 20 11.58 5.76 7.61
N VAL A 21 11.08 6.68 8.40
CA VAL A 21 10.20 6.41 9.55
C VAL A 21 8.88 7.15 9.37
N PHE A 22 7.79 6.47 9.60
CA PHE A 22 6.44 7.01 9.42
C PHE A 22 5.60 6.85 10.68
N PRO A 23 4.80 7.86 11.04
CA PRO A 23 3.79 7.71 12.08
C PRO A 23 2.70 6.74 11.63
N ALA A 24 2.21 5.93 12.55
CA ALA A 24 1.23 4.88 12.32
C ALA A 24 -0.07 5.13 13.09
N THR A 25 -1.18 4.61 12.60
CA THR A 25 -2.52 4.78 13.20
C THR A 25 -2.69 4.11 14.55
N ASP A 26 -1.85 3.15 14.89
CA ASP A 26 -1.82 2.49 16.21
C ASP A 26 -1.05 3.28 17.29
N GLY A 27 -0.59 4.48 16.95
CA GLY A 27 0.17 5.35 17.86
C GLY A 27 1.67 5.07 17.88
N THR A 28 2.16 4.11 17.11
CA THR A 28 3.59 3.80 16.97
C THR A 28 4.21 4.58 15.81
N THR A 29 5.52 4.43 15.65
CA THR A 29 6.25 4.81 14.44
C THR A 29 6.85 3.55 13.82
N VAL A 30 6.85 3.48 12.48
CA VAL A 30 7.37 2.34 11.74
C VAL A 30 8.55 2.80 10.89
N GLY A 31 9.72 2.21 11.15
CA GLY A 31 10.92 2.40 10.33
C GLY A 31 11.04 1.27 9.31
N LEU A 32 10.82 1.58 8.03
CA LEU A 32 10.75 0.55 6.99
C LEU A 32 12.02 -0.30 6.86
N ALA A 33 13.21 0.31 7.08
CA ALA A 33 14.47 -0.39 6.98
C ALA A 33 14.83 -1.19 8.26
N HIS A 34 14.18 -0.88 9.38
CA HIS A 34 14.56 -1.40 10.71
C HIS A 34 13.39 -1.99 11.49
N ASP A 35 12.23 -2.15 10.86
CA ASP A 35 11.09 -2.77 11.54
C ASP A 35 11.46 -4.19 12.00
N SER A 36 11.08 -4.51 13.22
CA SER A 36 11.19 -5.86 13.78
C SER A 36 10.37 -6.89 12.98
N ARG A 37 9.37 -6.42 12.25
CA ARG A 37 8.60 -7.20 11.28
C ARG A 37 9.31 -7.14 9.93
N SER A 38 10.34 -7.98 9.76
CA SER A 38 11.23 -7.96 8.59
C SER A 38 10.54 -8.28 7.27
N ASP A 39 9.38 -8.94 7.31
CA ASP A 39 8.64 -9.40 6.14
C ASP A 39 7.22 -8.81 6.15
N PHE A 40 6.88 -8.05 5.12
CA PHE A 40 5.58 -7.40 5.06
C PHE A 40 5.16 -7.06 3.62
N VAL A 41 3.86 -6.83 3.48
CA VAL A 41 3.25 -6.18 2.32
C VAL A 41 3.03 -4.72 2.68
N LEU A 42 3.49 -3.81 1.83
CA LEU A 42 3.21 -2.38 1.91
C LEU A 42 2.35 -2.00 0.70
N PHE A 43 1.05 -1.81 0.90
CA PHE A 43 0.22 -1.25 -0.16
C PHE A 43 0.16 0.27 -0.02
N VAL A 44 0.49 0.94 -1.11
CA VAL A 44 0.49 2.40 -1.23
C VAL A 44 -0.75 2.80 -2.00
N TYR A 45 -1.56 3.69 -1.44
CA TYR A 45 -2.85 4.06 -1.99
C TYR A 45 -3.02 5.58 -2.08
N PRO A 46 -3.85 6.09 -3.00
CA PRO A 46 -4.04 7.52 -3.17
C PRO A 46 -4.66 8.18 -1.94
N ARG A 47 -5.89 7.84 -1.61
CA ARG A 47 -6.58 8.30 -0.41
C ARG A 47 -7.86 7.50 -0.16
N THR A 48 -8.26 7.37 1.09
CA THR A 48 -9.61 6.93 1.46
C THR A 48 -10.55 8.12 1.52
N GLY A 49 -11.82 7.91 1.15
CA GLY A 49 -12.88 8.89 1.38
C GLY A 49 -13.45 8.81 2.80
N GLN A 50 -14.26 9.81 3.13
CA GLN A 50 -15.11 9.81 4.34
C GLN A 50 -16.58 9.77 3.90
N PRO A 51 -17.48 9.13 4.69
CA PRO A 51 -18.89 9.00 4.30
C PRO A 51 -19.60 10.34 4.05
N ASP A 52 -19.26 11.37 4.83
CA ASP A 52 -19.85 12.69 4.76
C ASP A 52 -19.20 13.64 3.74
N HIS A 53 -18.13 13.17 3.09
CA HIS A 53 -17.38 13.92 2.08
C HIS A 53 -17.25 13.07 0.81
N PRO A 54 -18.30 12.98 -0.02
CA PRO A 54 -18.25 12.20 -1.25
C PRO A 54 -17.19 12.76 -2.21
N GLU A 55 -16.52 11.85 -2.90
CA GLU A 55 -15.53 12.22 -3.92
C GLU A 55 -16.21 12.92 -5.11
N ASN A 56 -15.53 13.88 -5.70
CA ASN A 56 -15.99 14.54 -6.92
C ASN A 56 -16.07 13.54 -8.09
N ALA A 57 -16.93 13.82 -9.06
CA ALA A 57 -17.16 12.94 -10.22
C ALA A 57 -15.88 12.67 -11.03
N ASP A 58 -14.99 13.65 -11.13
CA ASP A 58 -13.70 13.53 -11.84
C ASP A 58 -12.71 12.60 -11.14
N TRP A 59 -12.82 12.40 -9.82
CA TRP A 59 -12.02 11.38 -9.11
C TRP A 59 -12.19 9.98 -9.73
N ALA A 60 -13.40 9.66 -10.13
CA ALA A 60 -13.71 8.37 -10.75
C ALA A 60 -13.06 8.19 -12.13
N LEU A 61 -12.66 9.28 -12.79
CA LEU A 61 -12.02 9.25 -14.11
C LEU A 61 -10.50 8.99 -14.02
N ILE A 62 -9.91 9.12 -12.84
CA ILE A 62 -8.49 8.88 -12.63
C ILE A 62 -8.25 7.37 -12.49
N ALA A 63 -7.47 6.80 -13.39
CA ALA A 63 -7.18 5.38 -13.38
C ALA A 63 -6.53 4.94 -12.05
N GLY A 64 -7.15 3.96 -11.38
CA GLY A 64 -6.65 3.42 -10.11
C GLY A 64 -6.91 4.28 -8.87
N ALA A 65 -7.55 5.46 -9.00
CA ALA A 65 -7.83 6.32 -7.84
C ALA A 65 -8.95 5.77 -6.95
N LYS A 66 -9.98 5.17 -7.54
CA LYS A 66 -11.09 4.54 -6.81
C LYS A 66 -10.67 3.25 -6.11
N GLY A 67 -11.38 2.91 -5.04
CA GLY A 67 -11.33 1.59 -4.43
C GLY A 67 -10.36 1.44 -3.25
N CYS A 68 -9.83 2.53 -2.69
CA CYS A 68 -8.94 2.43 -1.52
C CYS A 68 -9.62 1.75 -0.33
N THR A 69 -10.90 2.06 -0.08
CA THR A 69 -11.69 1.40 0.96
C THR A 69 -11.86 -0.09 0.67
N ALA A 70 -12.22 -0.47 -0.56
CA ALA A 70 -12.37 -1.87 -0.96
C ALA A 70 -11.05 -2.63 -0.84
N GLU A 71 -9.93 -2.06 -1.28
CA GLU A 71 -8.60 -2.64 -1.14
C GLU A 71 -8.22 -2.85 0.33
N SER A 72 -8.40 -1.83 1.16
CA SER A 72 -8.11 -1.91 2.59
C SER A 72 -8.92 -2.99 3.29
N CYS A 73 -10.19 -3.10 2.97
CA CYS A 73 -11.08 -4.14 3.51
C CYS A 73 -10.68 -5.54 3.03
N GLU A 74 -10.29 -5.68 1.77
CA GLU A 74 -9.85 -6.98 1.23
C GLU A 74 -8.52 -7.42 1.88
N PHE A 75 -7.57 -6.52 2.07
CA PHE A 75 -6.35 -6.82 2.84
C PHE A 75 -6.67 -7.21 4.29
N ARG A 76 -7.63 -6.53 4.94
CA ARG A 76 -8.11 -6.91 6.27
C ARG A 76 -8.66 -8.33 6.28
N ASP A 77 -9.53 -8.65 5.34
CA ASP A 77 -10.21 -9.93 5.26
C ASP A 77 -9.24 -11.08 4.94
N LEU A 78 -8.14 -10.79 4.24
CA LEU A 78 -7.08 -11.75 3.90
C LEU A 78 -5.86 -11.70 4.86
N ALA A 79 -5.92 -10.92 5.93
CA ALA A 79 -4.78 -10.72 6.83
C ALA A 79 -4.25 -12.02 7.45
N ALA A 80 -5.14 -12.96 7.79
CA ALA A 80 -4.76 -14.27 8.33
C ALA A 80 -3.96 -15.10 7.30
N GLU A 81 -4.38 -15.07 6.04
CA GLU A 81 -3.70 -15.78 4.96
C GLU A 81 -2.32 -15.19 4.66
N PHE A 82 -2.18 -13.86 4.66
CA PHE A 82 -0.87 -13.21 4.56
C PHE A 82 0.02 -13.57 5.75
N SER A 83 -0.53 -13.63 6.96
CA SER A 83 0.18 -14.05 8.16
C SER A 83 0.70 -15.48 8.06
N LEU A 84 -0.05 -16.40 7.45
CA LEU A 84 0.41 -17.78 7.18
C LEU A 84 1.62 -17.82 6.23
N LEU A 85 1.78 -16.81 5.39
CA LEU A 85 2.96 -16.65 4.55
C LEU A 85 4.10 -15.91 5.27
N GLY A 86 3.95 -15.59 6.56
CA GLY A 86 4.91 -14.83 7.34
C GLY A 86 4.95 -13.34 7.01
N LEU A 87 3.89 -12.79 6.44
CA LEU A 87 3.82 -11.40 6.01
C LEU A 87 2.86 -10.58 6.89
N SER A 88 3.35 -9.48 7.46
CA SER A 88 2.53 -8.42 8.02
C SER A 88 2.01 -7.51 6.92
N ILE A 89 1.04 -6.65 7.23
CA ILE A 89 0.46 -5.70 6.28
C ILE A 89 0.62 -4.28 6.81
N TYR A 90 0.98 -3.35 5.93
CA TYR A 90 0.93 -1.91 6.15
C TYR A 90 0.27 -1.23 4.95
N GLY A 91 -0.60 -0.26 5.21
CA GLY A 91 -1.04 0.68 4.18
C GLY A 91 -0.26 2.00 4.33
N LEU A 92 -0.03 2.72 3.23
CA LEU A 92 0.64 4.01 3.25
C LEU A 92 -0.03 4.97 2.27
N SER A 93 -0.26 6.19 2.70
CA SER A 93 -0.75 7.30 1.86
C SER A 93 -0.17 8.63 2.31
N THR A 94 -0.46 9.69 1.55
CA THR A 94 -0.08 11.06 1.92
C THR A 94 -1.03 11.70 2.93
N GLN A 95 -2.12 11.05 3.28
CA GLN A 95 -3.07 11.53 4.29
C GLN A 95 -2.41 11.60 5.68
N ASP A 96 -2.84 12.54 6.50
CA ASP A 96 -2.33 12.63 7.87
C ASP A 96 -2.83 11.46 8.75
N THR A 97 -2.13 11.24 9.86
CA THR A 97 -2.41 10.12 10.76
C THR A 97 -3.81 10.19 11.38
N SER A 98 -4.34 11.39 11.64
CA SER A 98 -5.68 11.55 12.23
C SER A 98 -6.77 11.12 11.24
N TYR A 99 -6.61 11.50 9.98
CA TYR A 99 -7.51 11.10 8.91
C TYR A 99 -7.47 9.58 8.67
N GLN A 100 -6.26 9.00 8.64
CA GLN A 100 -6.07 7.56 8.48
C GLN A 100 -6.61 6.77 9.69
N ARG A 101 -6.52 7.31 10.90
CA ARG A 101 -7.05 6.67 12.10
C ARG A 101 -8.57 6.54 12.05
N GLU A 102 -9.28 7.58 11.60
CA GLU A 102 -10.73 7.51 11.37
C GLU A 102 -11.07 6.36 10.42
N ALA A 103 -10.39 6.26 9.27
CA ALA A 103 -10.61 5.20 8.31
C ALA A 103 -10.29 3.81 8.89
N ALA A 104 -9.18 3.68 9.61
CA ALA A 104 -8.78 2.42 10.23
C ALA A 104 -9.80 1.93 11.27
N GLU A 105 -10.33 2.83 12.08
CA GLU A 105 -11.37 2.53 13.08
C GLU A 105 -12.69 2.15 12.41
N ARG A 106 -13.17 2.97 11.50
CA ARG A 106 -14.43 2.75 10.78
C ARG A 106 -14.44 1.45 9.97
N LEU A 107 -13.31 1.11 9.36
CA LEU A 107 -13.16 -0.09 8.56
C LEU A 107 -12.68 -1.31 9.37
N HIS A 108 -12.48 -1.17 10.68
CA HIS A 108 -11.97 -2.23 11.56
C HIS A 108 -10.69 -2.89 11.03
N LEU A 109 -9.72 -2.08 10.57
CA LEU A 109 -8.46 -2.61 10.05
C LEU A 109 -7.65 -3.28 11.17
N SER A 110 -7.12 -4.47 10.91
CA SER A 110 -6.27 -5.23 11.82
C SER A 110 -4.77 -4.89 11.70
N TYR A 111 -4.43 -3.95 10.83
CA TYR A 111 -3.07 -3.51 10.54
C TYR A 111 -2.99 -1.98 10.53
N PRO A 112 -1.82 -1.39 10.82
CA PRO A 112 -1.70 0.06 10.84
C PRO A 112 -1.58 0.66 9.44
N LEU A 113 -2.04 1.91 9.31
CA LEU A 113 -1.79 2.78 8.16
C LEU A 113 -0.66 3.76 8.52
N LEU A 114 0.19 4.03 7.55
CA LEU A 114 1.36 4.90 7.67
C LEU A 114 1.12 6.21 6.92
N SER A 115 1.54 7.31 7.50
CA SER A 115 1.37 8.65 6.94
C SER A 115 2.68 9.18 6.36
N ASP A 116 2.65 9.53 5.07
CA ASP A 116 3.79 10.11 4.32
C ASP A 116 3.36 11.38 3.56
N PRO A 117 2.99 12.45 4.26
CA PRO A 117 2.51 13.68 3.61
C PRO A 117 3.57 14.36 2.73
N GLY A 118 4.83 14.08 2.98
CA GLY A 118 5.96 14.60 2.19
C GLY A 118 6.32 13.76 0.96
N VAL A 119 5.59 12.66 0.69
CA VAL A 119 5.89 11.73 -0.43
C VAL A 119 7.34 11.24 -0.40
N SER A 120 7.90 11.07 0.79
CA SER A 120 9.33 10.75 0.98
C SER A 120 9.69 9.36 0.45
N LEU A 121 8.81 8.37 0.63
CA LEU A 121 8.99 7.04 0.05
C LEU A 121 8.97 7.11 -1.49
N GLY A 122 8.04 7.88 -2.04
CA GLY A 122 7.92 8.09 -3.47
C GLY A 122 9.19 8.69 -4.08
N ARG A 123 9.75 9.68 -3.44
CA ARG A 123 11.02 10.30 -3.88
C ARG A 123 12.19 9.33 -3.80
N SER A 124 12.28 8.55 -2.73
CA SER A 124 13.37 7.58 -2.53
C SER A 124 13.35 6.42 -3.52
N LEU A 125 12.17 5.92 -3.86
CA LEU A 125 11.99 4.75 -4.73
C LEU A 125 11.49 5.11 -6.13
N THR A 126 11.25 6.39 -6.39
CA THR A 126 10.62 6.88 -7.62
C THR A 126 9.27 6.19 -7.88
N LEU A 127 8.41 6.17 -6.85
CA LEU A 127 7.06 5.64 -7.00
C LEU A 127 6.20 6.63 -7.79
N PRO A 128 5.25 6.16 -8.59
CA PRO A 128 4.40 7.03 -9.40
C PRO A 128 3.42 7.81 -8.51
N THR A 129 3.26 9.09 -8.84
CA THR A 129 2.33 10.03 -8.19
C THR A 129 1.47 10.75 -9.23
N PHE A 130 0.47 11.46 -8.75
CA PHE A 130 -0.35 12.38 -9.56
C PHE A 130 -0.84 13.54 -8.69
N ASP A 131 -1.14 14.66 -9.32
CA ASP A 131 -1.73 15.81 -8.63
C ASP A 131 -3.26 15.77 -8.75
N TYR A 132 -3.92 15.99 -7.63
CA TYR A 132 -5.36 16.15 -7.57
C TYR A 132 -5.72 17.30 -6.62
N GLU A 133 -6.41 18.31 -7.13
CA GLU A 133 -6.80 19.51 -6.38
C GLU A 133 -5.60 20.18 -5.65
N GLY A 134 -4.43 20.20 -6.30
CA GLY A 134 -3.22 20.79 -5.76
C GLY A 134 -2.49 19.95 -4.71
N ILE A 135 -2.91 18.70 -4.50
CA ILE A 135 -2.28 17.76 -3.59
C ILE A 135 -1.61 16.64 -4.37
N GLU A 136 -0.34 16.37 -4.09
CA GLU A 136 0.36 15.22 -4.65
C GLU A 136 -0.07 13.93 -3.95
N LEU A 137 -0.58 12.98 -4.71
CA LEU A 137 -1.05 11.69 -4.23
C LEU A 137 -0.28 10.56 -4.89
N TYR A 138 -0.16 9.44 -4.18
CA TYR A 138 0.39 8.23 -4.77
C TYR A 138 -0.57 7.59 -5.78
N LYS A 139 -0.04 7.15 -6.91
CA LYS A 139 -0.71 6.12 -7.69
C LYS A 139 -0.62 4.79 -6.93
N ARG A 140 -1.67 3.99 -6.99
CA ARG A 140 -1.75 2.72 -6.28
C ARG A 140 -0.59 1.81 -6.66
N SER A 141 0.16 1.37 -5.66
CA SER A 141 1.33 0.53 -5.83
C SER A 141 1.47 -0.40 -4.62
N THR A 142 2.07 -1.56 -4.80
CA THR A 142 2.32 -2.49 -3.71
C THR A 142 3.75 -3.03 -3.77
N LEU A 143 4.39 -3.06 -2.62
CA LEU A 143 5.71 -3.64 -2.42
C LEU A 143 5.58 -4.83 -1.48
N VAL A 144 6.21 -5.94 -1.82
CA VAL A 144 6.40 -7.07 -0.91
C VAL A 144 7.87 -7.12 -0.51
N VAL A 145 8.09 -7.14 0.79
CA VAL A 145 9.43 -7.06 1.39
C VAL A 145 9.72 -8.33 2.17
N ARG A 146 10.87 -8.93 1.91
CA ARG A 146 11.44 -10.02 2.71
C ARG A 146 12.91 -9.73 2.97
N ASP A 147 13.36 -10.04 4.17
CA ASP A 147 14.74 -9.79 4.58
C ASP A 147 15.24 -8.38 4.23
N ARG A 148 14.37 -7.36 4.44
CA ARG A 148 14.62 -5.93 4.18
C ARG A 148 14.84 -5.58 2.71
N LYS A 149 14.50 -6.48 1.79
CA LYS A 149 14.59 -6.24 0.34
C LYS A 149 13.23 -6.38 -0.31
N ILE A 150 13.02 -5.59 -1.32
CA ILE A 150 11.82 -5.69 -2.15
C ILE A 150 11.95 -6.95 -3.01
N ILE A 151 11.03 -7.90 -2.84
CA ILE A 151 11.00 -9.13 -3.65
C ILE A 151 9.96 -9.08 -4.75
N LEU A 152 8.97 -8.18 -4.62
CA LEU A 152 7.94 -7.96 -5.60
C LEU A 152 7.49 -6.49 -5.52
N ALA A 153 7.29 -5.86 -6.66
CA ALA A 153 6.71 -4.52 -6.74
C ALA A 153 5.72 -4.47 -7.90
N GLN A 154 4.52 -3.99 -7.62
CA GLN A 154 3.48 -3.71 -8.61
C GLN A 154 3.15 -2.23 -8.55
N LEU A 155 3.33 -1.53 -9.67
CA LEU A 155 3.11 -0.09 -9.76
C LEU A 155 1.89 0.20 -10.63
N GLU A 156 1.24 1.33 -10.38
CA GLU A 156 0.09 1.80 -11.14
C GLU A 156 -1.06 0.78 -11.24
N ILE A 157 -1.39 0.16 -10.12
CA ILE A 157 -2.48 -0.83 -10.01
C ILE A 157 -3.82 -0.12 -10.26
N THR A 158 -4.62 -0.66 -11.17
CA THR A 158 -5.92 -0.07 -11.55
C THR A 158 -7.13 -0.78 -10.93
N ASP A 159 -7.03 -2.08 -10.63
CA ASP A 159 -8.08 -2.85 -9.98
C ASP A 159 -7.78 -3.05 -8.50
N ALA A 160 -8.25 -2.12 -7.68
CA ALA A 160 -8.03 -2.14 -6.25
C ALA A 160 -8.75 -3.28 -5.53
N ALA A 161 -9.93 -3.66 -6.00
CA ALA A 161 -10.78 -4.62 -5.31
C ALA A 161 -10.27 -6.06 -5.40
N THR A 162 -9.69 -6.44 -6.55
CA THR A 162 -9.17 -7.80 -6.77
C THR A 162 -7.68 -7.94 -6.43
N HIS A 163 -6.96 -6.81 -6.41
CA HIS A 163 -5.51 -6.79 -6.22
C HIS A 163 -5.00 -7.60 -5.01
N PRO A 164 -5.55 -7.45 -3.78
CA PRO A 164 -5.01 -8.20 -2.63
C PRO A 164 -5.11 -9.72 -2.79
N ARG A 165 -6.19 -10.19 -3.38
CA ARG A 165 -6.42 -11.63 -3.64
C ARG A 165 -5.48 -12.17 -4.71
N GLU A 166 -5.29 -11.44 -5.78
CA GLU A 166 -4.34 -11.78 -6.86
C GLU A 166 -2.90 -11.82 -6.33
N LEU A 167 -2.53 -10.83 -5.50
CA LEU A 167 -1.24 -10.79 -4.84
C LEU A 167 -1.02 -12.01 -3.94
N LEU A 168 -2.01 -12.35 -3.11
CA LEU A 168 -1.94 -13.52 -2.23
C LEU A 168 -1.74 -14.81 -3.03
N ALA A 169 -2.48 -14.98 -4.12
CA ALA A 169 -2.34 -16.14 -5.00
C ALA A 169 -0.94 -16.23 -5.61
N ALA A 170 -0.39 -15.12 -6.11
CA ALA A 170 0.96 -15.07 -6.66
C ALA A 170 2.03 -15.43 -5.62
N LEU A 171 1.93 -14.89 -4.41
CA LEU A 171 2.86 -15.17 -3.32
C LEU A 171 2.77 -16.64 -2.84
N SER A 172 1.58 -17.20 -2.80
CA SER A 172 1.36 -18.61 -2.44
C SER A 172 2.00 -19.56 -3.45
N MET A 173 2.04 -19.20 -4.72
CA MET A 173 2.74 -19.97 -5.76
C MET A 173 4.27 -19.88 -5.62
N LEU A 174 4.81 -18.72 -5.23
CA LEU A 174 6.24 -18.53 -5.01
C LEU A 174 6.76 -19.31 -3.81
N SER A 175 5.96 -19.44 -2.76
CA SER A 175 6.35 -20.17 -1.54
C SER A 175 6.35 -21.69 -1.69
N ARG A 176 5.78 -22.22 -2.77
CA ARG A 176 5.76 -23.68 -3.08
C ARG A 176 6.95 -24.15 -3.93
N ARG A 177 7.82 -23.24 -4.31
CA ARG A 177 9.05 -23.54 -5.07
C ARG A 177 10.27 -23.53 -4.17
#